data_3d49cd514a8e4c29851d488da9626416
#
_entry.id   3d49cd514a8e4c29851d488da9626416
#
_cell.length_a   1.000
_cell.length_b   1.000
_cell.length_c   1.000
_cell.angle_alpha   90.00
_cell.angle_beta   90.00
_cell.angle_gamma   90.00
#
_symmetry.space_group_name_H-M   'P 1'
#
loop_
_entity.id
_entity.type
_entity.pdbx_description
1 polymer ?
#
loop_
_entity_poly.entity_id
_entity_poly.type
_entity_poly.pdbx_seq_one_letter_code
_entity_poly.pdbx_strand_id
1 'polypeptide(L)'
;MDVLASSDPPSSGAFKPELSAALDPLLAFLSKTGSPFLVNPYPYFAYQDDPRPDTLAFCLFQPNAGRPDAGSGLTYTSMFDAQVDAVRAALDAKGYKDVEVVVAETGWPHSGGADEAGASVENARAFVSNLVSHLRSMVGTPRMPGKSVDTYLFAVYDEDLKPGKASEKSFGLFQTTLTETYPTGLMRNGTAGLAPAPAPTVRPASPPPAIPQVTPVQPQPSAASAATAPPRHVRSAAELPRTISALHVSACF
;
A
#
# COMPACT_ATOMS: atom_id res chain seq x y z
N MET A 1 9.68 -6.53 -0.81
CA MET A 1 9.37 -7.91 -1.28
C MET A 1 8.13 -7.83 -2.14
N ASP A 2 8.25 -8.20 -3.38
CA ASP A 2 7.17 -8.12 -4.35
C ASP A 2 6.14 -9.24 -4.13
N VAL A 3 4.86 -8.91 -4.00
CA VAL A 3 3.78 -9.89 -3.78
C VAL A 3 3.16 -10.37 -5.09
N LEU A 4 3.41 -9.68 -6.21
CA LEU A 4 2.89 -10.04 -7.52
C LEU A 4 3.86 -10.95 -8.28
N ALA A 5 3.32 -11.99 -8.89
CA ALA A 5 4.04 -12.85 -9.84
C ALA A 5 4.03 -12.23 -11.25
N SER A 6 2.98 -11.45 -11.55
CA SER A 6 2.80 -10.73 -12.81
C SER A 6 2.14 -9.40 -12.54
N SER A 7 2.54 -8.35 -13.27
CA SER A 7 2.03 -6.98 -13.14
C SER A 7 2.06 -6.19 -14.45
N ASP A 8 2.70 -6.71 -15.48
CA ASP A 8 2.78 -6.08 -16.81
C ASP A 8 2.29 -7.07 -17.90
N PRO A 9 1.24 -6.70 -18.65
CA PRO A 9 0.39 -5.52 -18.47
C PRO A 9 -0.44 -5.59 -17.17
N PRO A 10 -0.98 -4.47 -16.66
CA PRO A 10 -1.74 -4.43 -15.40
C PRO A 10 -2.88 -5.46 -15.30
N SER A 11 -3.54 -5.76 -16.40
CA SER A 11 -4.60 -6.80 -16.45
C SER A 11 -4.09 -8.22 -16.15
N SER A 12 -2.79 -8.48 -16.30
CA SER A 12 -2.15 -9.76 -15.95
C SER A 12 -1.83 -9.89 -14.47
N GLY A 13 -2.15 -8.88 -13.66
CA GLY A 13 -1.84 -8.85 -12.23
C GLY A 13 -2.27 -10.12 -11.50
N ALA A 14 -1.31 -10.78 -10.88
CA ALA A 14 -1.53 -12.02 -10.14
C ALA A 14 -0.60 -12.11 -8.92
N PHE A 15 -1.14 -12.57 -7.80
CA PHE A 15 -0.30 -12.82 -6.62
C PHE A 15 0.59 -14.04 -6.81
N LYS A 16 1.75 -14.01 -6.19
CA LYS A 16 2.68 -15.15 -6.16
C LYS A 16 2.02 -16.37 -5.51
N PRO A 17 2.01 -17.53 -6.18
CA PRO A 17 1.36 -18.74 -5.65
C PRO A 17 1.90 -19.18 -4.29
N GLU A 18 3.20 -19.00 -4.06
CA GLU A 18 3.86 -19.35 -2.79
C GLU A 18 3.37 -18.53 -1.59
N LEU A 19 2.73 -17.39 -1.83
CA LEU A 19 2.15 -16.55 -0.79
C LEU A 19 0.71 -16.94 -0.45
N SER A 20 0.07 -17.86 -1.18
CA SER A 20 -1.36 -18.19 -1.00
C SER A 20 -1.70 -18.62 0.43
N ALA A 21 -0.82 -19.36 1.09
CA ALA A 21 -1.05 -19.80 2.48
C ALA A 21 -1.23 -18.62 3.46
N ALA A 22 -0.60 -17.48 3.20
CA ALA A 22 -0.73 -16.27 4.01
C ALA A 22 -1.79 -15.32 3.45
N LEU A 23 -1.85 -15.17 2.12
CA LEU A 23 -2.75 -14.21 1.47
C LEU A 23 -4.21 -14.64 1.50
N ASP A 24 -4.52 -15.91 1.27
CA ASP A 24 -5.91 -16.34 1.16
C ASP A 24 -6.70 -16.11 2.47
N PRO A 25 -6.20 -16.46 3.67
CA PRO A 25 -6.89 -16.11 4.91
C PRO A 25 -6.91 -14.60 5.20
N LEU A 26 -5.86 -13.85 4.80
CA LEU A 26 -5.83 -12.40 4.93
C LEU A 26 -6.92 -11.76 4.06
N LEU A 27 -7.01 -12.12 2.78
CA LEU A 27 -8.01 -11.55 1.86
C LEU A 27 -9.44 -11.88 2.30
N ALA A 28 -9.67 -13.10 2.79
CA ALA A 28 -10.96 -13.47 3.37
C ALA A 28 -11.32 -12.64 4.62
N PHE A 29 -10.33 -12.33 5.46
CA PHE A 29 -10.50 -11.45 6.62
C PHE A 29 -10.81 -10.01 6.17
N LEU A 30 -10.07 -9.44 5.22
CA LEU A 30 -10.28 -8.08 4.74
C LEU A 30 -11.68 -7.92 4.12
N SER A 31 -12.10 -8.85 3.26
CA SER A 31 -13.43 -8.85 2.68
C SER A 31 -14.52 -8.93 3.76
N LYS A 32 -14.39 -9.85 4.72
CA LYS A 32 -15.36 -10.02 5.82
C LYS A 32 -15.49 -8.78 6.70
N THR A 33 -14.40 -8.05 6.92
CA THR A 33 -14.36 -6.88 7.82
C THR A 33 -14.59 -5.56 7.10
N GLY A 34 -14.61 -5.54 5.76
CA GLY A 34 -14.63 -4.31 4.97
C GLY A 34 -13.34 -3.50 5.09
N SER A 35 -12.22 -4.18 5.41
CA SER A 35 -10.92 -3.52 5.54
C SER A 35 -10.21 -3.47 4.19
N PRO A 36 -9.42 -2.41 3.88
CA PRO A 36 -8.71 -2.30 2.62
C PRO A 36 -7.48 -3.20 2.56
N PHE A 37 -7.06 -3.52 1.34
CA PHE A 37 -5.74 -4.07 1.05
C PHE A 37 -4.76 -2.92 0.83
N LEU A 38 -3.72 -2.86 1.64
CA LEU A 38 -2.73 -1.78 1.62
C LEU A 38 -1.54 -2.17 0.74
N VAL A 39 -1.11 -1.22 -0.12
CA VAL A 39 0.01 -1.42 -1.05
C VAL A 39 0.93 -0.22 -1.05
N ASN A 40 2.20 -0.45 -1.42
CA ASN A 40 3.24 0.57 -1.48
C ASN A 40 3.81 0.64 -2.92
N PRO A 41 3.08 1.23 -3.89
CA PRO A 41 3.58 1.42 -5.24
C PRO A 41 4.60 2.55 -5.27
N TYR A 42 5.76 2.29 -5.85
CA TYR A 42 6.81 3.30 -6.03
C TYR A 42 7.22 3.38 -7.50
N PRO A 43 6.65 4.30 -8.28
CA PRO A 43 7.09 4.56 -9.65
C PRO A 43 8.59 4.89 -9.77
N TYR A 44 9.20 5.41 -8.70
CA TYR A 44 10.64 5.66 -8.64
C TYR A 44 11.47 4.40 -8.90
N PHE A 45 11.15 3.29 -8.24
CA PHE A 45 11.93 2.05 -8.42
C PHE A 45 11.70 1.45 -9.81
N ALA A 46 10.50 1.57 -10.38
CA ALA A 46 10.25 1.16 -11.76
C ALA A 46 11.07 2.00 -12.76
N TYR A 47 11.28 3.29 -12.49
CA TYR A 47 12.18 4.12 -13.28
C TYR A 47 13.64 3.72 -13.08
N GLN A 48 14.07 3.33 -11.88
CA GLN A 48 15.44 2.83 -11.63
C GLN A 48 15.77 1.60 -12.48
N ASP A 49 14.78 0.71 -12.68
CA ASP A 49 14.94 -0.49 -13.49
C ASP A 49 14.96 -0.21 -15.00
N ASP A 50 14.33 0.88 -15.44
CA ASP A 50 14.26 1.31 -16.84
C ASP A 50 14.42 2.85 -16.96
N PRO A 51 15.65 3.38 -16.84
CA PRO A 51 15.89 4.82 -16.73
C PRO A 51 15.87 5.53 -18.10
N ARG A 52 14.78 5.38 -18.86
CA ARG A 52 14.56 6.06 -20.14
C ARG A 52 13.69 7.31 -19.97
N PRO A 53 13.81 8.32 -20.85
CA PRO A 53 13.03 9.55 -20.76
C PRO A 53 11.51 9.32 -20.84
N ASP A 54 11.04 8.38 -21.66
CA ASP A 54 9.63 8.03 -21.79
C ASP A 54 9.12 7.33 -20.51
N THR A 55 9.93 6.49 -19.86
CA THR A 55 9.61 5.90 -18.57
C THR A 55 9.57 6.97 -17.47
N LEU A 56 10.50 7.93 -17.48
CA LEU A 56 10.44 9.05 -16.53
C LEU A 56 9.15 9.85 -16.67
N ALA A 57 8.78 10.23 -17.90
CA ALA A 57 7.55 10.97 -18.16
C ALA A 57 6.31 10.20 -17.68
N PHE A 58 6.28 8.88 -17.91
CA PHE A 58 5.21 7.99 -17.46
C PHE A 58 5.16 7.89 -15.91
N CYS A 59 6.31 7.81 -15.25
CA CYS A 59 6.38 7.79 -13.79
C CYS A 59 5.99 9.12 -13.15
N LEU A 60 6.31 10.26 -13.79
CA LEU A 60 6.06 11.58 -13.27
C LEU A 60 4.70 12.18 -13.68
N PHE A 61 3.79 11.39 -14.26
CA PHE A 61 2.49 11.86 -14.77
C PHE A 61 2.63 13.00 -15.82
N GLN A 62 3.74 13.03 -16.54
CA GLN A 62 3.98 14.00 -17.60
C GLN A 62 3.36 13.51 -18.92
N PRO A 63 3.13 14.38 -19.90
CA PRO A 63 2.64 14.00 -21.22
C PRO A 63 3.49 12.88 -21.83
N ASN A 64 2.85 11.79 -22.23
CA ASN A 64 3.47 10.62 -22.83
C ASN A 64 2.48 9.92 -23.77
N ALA A 65 2.96 8.95 -24.57
CA ALA A 65 2.12 8.22 -25.53
C ALA A 65 1.12 7.25 -24.86
N GLY A 66 1.27 6.99 -23.57
CA GLY A 66 0.55 5.93 -22.88
C GLY A 66 1.10 4.54 -23.16
N ARG A 67 0.73 3.59 -22.31
CA ARG A 67 1.05 2.17 -22.46
C ARG A 67 -0.26 1.38 -22.58
N PRO A 68 -0.54 0.78 -23.76
CA PRO A 68 -1.76 0.00 -23.96
C PRO A 68 -1.67 -1.34 -23.22
N ASP A 69 -2.73 -1.71 -22.56
CA ASP A 69 -2.95 -3.03 -21.97
C ASP A 69 -3.88 -3.85 -22.86
N ALA A 70 -3.30 -4.72 -23.67
CA ALA A 70 -4.03 -5.54 -24.63
C ALA A 70 -5.01 -6.52 -23.95
N GLY A 71 -4.76 -6.92 -22.70
CA GLY A 71 -5.61 -7.85 -21.97
C GLY A 71 -6.92 -7.22 -21.50
N SER A 72 -6.90 -5.91 -21.21
CA SER A 72 -8.09 -5.18 -20.77
C SER A 72 -8.64 -4.19 -21.82
N GLY A 73 -7.85 -3.85 -22.83
CA GLY A 73 -8.16 -2.76 -23.77
C GLY A 73 -8.01 -1.36 -23.18
N LEU A 74 -7.49 -1.24 -21.97
CA LEU A 74 -7.22 0.04 -21.31
C LEU A 74 -5.88 0.60 -21.76
N THR A 75 -5.69 1.92 -21.57
CA THR A 75 -4.40 2.58 -21.80
C THR A 75 -4.01 3.32 -20.53
N TYR A 76 -2.80 3.08 -20.05
CA TYR A 76 -2.24 3.72 -18.88
C TYR A 76 -1.36 4.89 -19.29
N THR A 77 -1.51 6.02 -18.63
CA THR A 77 -0.69 7.23 -18.83
C THR A 77 0.17 7.56 -17.61
N SER A 78 0.09 6.74 -16.55
CA SER A 78 0.96 6.84 -15.39
C SER A 78 1.36 5.46 -14.86
N MET A 79 2.60 5.37 -14.35
CA MET A 79 3.11 4.16 -13.69
C MET A 79 2.35 3.89 -12.38
N PHE A 80 1.96 4.92 -11.66
CA PHE A 80 1.19 4.80 -10.43
C PHE A 80 -0.13 4.06 -10.67
N ASP A 81 -0.91 4.49 -11.65
CA ASP A 81 -2.18 3.84 -11.97
C ASP A 81 -1.96 2.39 -12.43
N ALA A 82 -0.91 2.15 -13.23
CA ALA A 82 -0.58 0.81 -13.70
C ALA A 82 -0.24 -0.12 -12.55
N GLN A 83 0.56 0.33 -11.58
CA GLN A 83 0.93 -0.44 -10.39
C GLN A 83 -0.28 -0.74 -9.49
N VAL A 84 -1.12 0.26 -9.25
CA VAL A 84 -2.35 0.10 -8.45
C VAL A 84 -3.32 -0.86 -9.13
N ASP A 85 -3.52 -0.72 -10.43
CA ASP A 85 -4.46 -1.56 -11.18
C ASP A 85 -3.98 -3.01 -11.34
N ALA A 86 -2.67 -3.26 -11.34
CA ALA A 86 -2.13 -4.61 -11.30
C ALA A 86 -2.51 -5.32 -9.98
N VAL A 87 -2.48 -4.61 -8.85
CA VAL A 87 -2.95 -5.14 -7.57
C VAL A 87 -4.47 -5.36 -7.59
N ARG A 88 -5.23 -4.41 -8.16
CA ARG A 88 -6.68 -4.56 -8.32
C ARG A 88 -7.01 -5.80 -9.16
N ALA A 89 -6.27 -6.02 -10.26
CA ALA A 89 -6.45 -7.21 -11.11
C ALA A 89 -6.16 -8.50 -10.34
N ALA A 90 -5.10 -8.53 -9.53
CA ALA A 90 -4.76 -9.69 -8.71
C ALA A 90 -5.84 -10.02 -7.66
N LEU A 91 -6.43 -8.99 -7.01
CA LEU A 91 -7.55 -9.15 -6.09
C LEU A 91 -8.80 -9.67 -6.81
N ASP A 92 -9.11 -9.12 -7.98
CA ASP A 92 -10.24 -9.56 -8.83
C ASP A 92 -10.10 -11.02 -9.25
N ALA A 93 -8.88 -11.44 -9.64
CA ALA A 93 -8.58 -12.81 -10.02
C ALA A 93 -8.75 -13.81 -8.87
N LYS A 94 -8.53 -13.35 -7.62
CA LYS A 94 -8.80 -14.12 -6.40
C LYS A 94 -10.27 -14.06 -5.96
N GLY A 95 -11.13 -13.27 -6.63
CA GLY A 95 -12.56 -13.13 -6.32
C GLY A 95 -12.89 -12.02 -5.30
N TYR A 96 -11.93 -11.23 -4.87
CA TYR A 96 -12.10 -10.17 -3.86
C TYR A 96 -12.31 -8.79 -4.50
N LYS A 97 -13.40 -8.64 -5.27
CA LYS A 97 -13.76 -7.38 -5.95
C LYS A 97 -14.22 -6.28 -5.00
N ASP A 98 -14.70 -6.67 -3.83
CA ASP A 98 -15.20 -5.81 -2.76
C ASP A 98 -14.09 -5.23 -1.87
N VAL A 99 -12.90 -5.84 -1.87
CA VAL A 99 -11.76 -5.35 -1.07
C VAL A 99 -11.20 -4.10 -1.72
N GLU A 100 -11.24 -3.00 -0.99
CA GLU A 100 -10.69 -1.72 -1.42
C GLU A 100 -9.16 -1.75 -1.47
N VAL A 101 -8.56 -1.05 -2.43
CA VAL A 101 -7.12 -0.83 -2.48
C VAL A 101 -6.81 0.54 -1.92
N VAL A 102 -5.88 0.62 -0.97
CA VAL A 102 -5.35 1.86 -0.40
C VAL A 102 -3.83 1.88 -0.59
N VAL A 103 -3.31 2.98 -1.05
CA VAL A 103 -1.86 3.20 -1.15
C VAL A 103 -1.35 3.68 0.20
N ALA A 104 -0.68 2.79 0.94
CA ALA A 104 -0.16 3.09 2.27
C ALA A 104 1.15 3.88 2.23
N GLU A 105 1.91 3.75 1.13
CA GLU A 105 3.11 4.54 0.89
C GLU A 105 3.32 4.73 -0.61
N THR A 106 3.72 5.94 -0.99
CA THR A 106 4.30 6.26 -2.29
C THR A 106 5.08 7.56 -2.20
N GLY A 107 6.14 7.70 -2.98
CA GLY A 107 6.99 8.87 -2.93
C GLY A 107 8.06 8.86 -4.01
N TRP A 108 8.88 9.93 -4.01
CA TRP A 108 10.01 10.09 -4.90
C TRP A 108 11.15 10.77 -4.13
N PRO A 109 12.38 10.23 -4.13
CA PRO A 109 13.48 10.81 -3.37
C PRO A 109 14.01 12.07 -4.04
N HIS A 110 14.24 13.10 -3.23
CA HIS A 110 14.78 14.37 -3.72
C HIS A 110 16.31 14.37 -3.85
N SER A 111 16.97 13.32 -3.36
CA SER A 111 18.42 13.12 -3.46
C SER A 111 18.73 11.62 -3.48
N GLY A 112 19.89 11.26 -4.03
CA GLY A 112 20.36 9.88 -4.11
C GLY A 112 21.84 9.79 -4.45
N GLY A 113 22.36 8.56 -4.52
CA GLY A 113 23.73 8.28 -4.95
C GLY A 113 23.91 8.51 -6.46
N ALA A 114 25.17 8.49 -6.90
CA ALA A 114 25.51 8.70 -8.31
C ALA A 114 24.95 7.61 -9.25
N ASP A 115 24.67 6.43 -8.71
CA ASP A 115 24.07 5.27 -9.39
C ASP A 115 22.53 5.22 -9.27
N GLU A 116 21.93 6.21 -8.60
CA GLU A 116 20.49 6.25 -8.36
C GLU A 116 19.80 7.25 -9.30
N ALA A 117 19.53 6.78 -10.53
CA ALA A 117 18.92 7.62 -11.56
C ALA A 117 17.59 8.22 -11.10
N GLY A 118 17.36 9.48 -11.44
CA GLY A 118 16.10 10.18 -11.20
C GLY A 118 15.89 10.71 -9.80
N ALA A 119 16.72 10.39 -8.82
CA ALA A 119 16.67 10.98 -7.49
C ALA A 119 17.11 12.44 -7.56
N SER A 120 16.17 13.36 -7.56
CA SER A 120 16.42 14.80 -7.63
C SER A 120 15.23 15.59 -7.09
N VAL A 121 15.49 16.80 -6.61
CA VAL A 121 14.46 17.73 -6.12
C VAL A 121 13.43 18.04 -7.21
N GLU A 122 13.87 18.17 -8.45
CA GLU A 122 12.99 18.48 -9.58
C GLU A 122 11.99 17.35 -9.84
N ASN A 123 12.47 16.11 -9.91
CA ASN A 123 11.62 14.94 -10.14
C ASN A 123 10.70 14.65 -8.93
N ALA A 124 11.22 14.80 -7.71
CA ALA A 124 10.42 14.62 -6.49
C ALA A 124 9.25 15.62 -6.44
N ARG A 125 9.55 16.90 -6.74
CA ARG A 125 8.53 17.93 -6.84
C ARG A 125 7.51 17.61 -7.95
N ALA A 126 7.97 17.22 -9.14
CA ALA A 126 7.09 16.89 -10.25
C ALA A 126 6.18 15.71 -9.89
N PHE A 127 6.74 14.63 -9.34
CA PHE A 127 5.99 13.47 -8.90
C PHE A 127 4.89 13.83 -7.89
N VAL A 128 5.27 14.48 -6.79
CA VAL A 128 4.33 14.82 -5.71
C VAL A 128 3.24 15.78 -6.20
N SER A 129 3.61 16.85 -6.93
CA SER A 129 2.63 17.82 -7.42
C SER A 129 1.64 17.21 -8.40
N ASN A 130 2.12 16.37 -9.32
CA ASN A 130 1.28 15.73 -10.34
C ASN A 130 0.41 14.61 -9.72
N LEU A 131 0.95 13.82 -8.81
CA LEU A 131 0.18 12.82 -8.06
C LEU A 131 -0.96 13.49 -7.27
N VAL A 132 -0.67 14.56 -6.53
CA VAL A 132 -1.69 15.31 -5.78
C VAL A 132 -2.76 15.86 -6.72
N SER A 133 -2.37 16.39 -7.88
CA SER A 133 -3.31 16.87 -8.89
C SER A 133 -4.18 15.74 -9.44
N HIS A 134 -3.57 14.58 -9.75
CA HIS A 134 -4.27 13.40 -10.22
C HIS A 134 -5.28 12.90 -9.18
N LEU A 135 -4.89 12.73 -7.93
CA LEU A 135 -5.78 12.28 -6.85
C LEU A 135 -6.94 13.27 -6.61
N ARG A 136 -6.67 14.58 -6.64
CA ARG A 136 -7.70 15.62 -6.47
C ARG A 136 -8.66 15.73 -7.65
N SER A 137 -8.27 15.26 -8.83
CA SER A 137 -9.15 15.26 -10.00
C SER A 137 -10.31 14.29 -9.88
N MET A 138 -10.23 13.32 -8.97
CA MET A 138 -11.22 12.24 -8.78
C MET A 138 -11.45 11.38 -10.03
N VAL A 139 -10.54 11.40 -10.99
CA VAL A 139 -10.64 10.57 -12.20
C VAL A 139 -10.51 9.09 -11.87
N GLY A 140 -9.68 8.78 -10.89
CA GLY A 140 -9.34 7.42 -10.51
C GLY A 140 -8.33 6.78 -11.47
N THR A 141 -8.13 5.48 -11.33
CA THR A 141 -7.30 4.70 -12.26
C THR A 141 -8.14 4.20 -13.45
N PRO A 142 -7.51 3.78 -14.57
CA PRO A 142 -8.24 3.23 -15.71
C PRO A 142 -9.17 2.06 -15.37
N ARG A 143 -8.82 1.22 -14.39
CA ARG A 143 -9.64 0.08 -13.95
C ARG A 143 -10.66 0.46 -12.88
N MET A 144 -10.42 1.53 -12.14
CA MET A 144 -11.29 2.05 -11.07
C MET A 144 -11.66 3.52 -11.34
N PRO A 145 -12.37 3.83 -12.44
CA PRO A 145 -12.67 5.20 -12.83
C PRO A 145 -13.67 5.87 -11.87
N GLY A 146 -13.54 7.18 -11.72
CA GLY A 146 -14.50 8.00 -10.96
C GLY A 146 -14.31 7.96 -9.43
N LYS A 147 -13.31 7.25 -8.94
CA LYS A 147 -12.95 7.22 -7.51
C LYS A 147 -11.45 7.35 -7.34
N SER A 148 -11.01 8.37 -6.63
CA SER A 148 -9.60 8.48 -6.26
C SER A 148 -9.20 7.35 -5.29
N VAL A 149 -7.98 6.87 -5.42
CA VAL A 149 -7.40 5.90 -4.49
C VAL A 149 -6.85 6.64 -3.28
N ASP A 150 -7.29 6.27 -2.08
CA ASP A 150 -6.75 6.83 -0.84
C ASP A 150 -5.25 6.56 -0.78
N THR A 151 -4.48 7.63 -0.62
CA THR A 151 -3.03 7.58 -0.80
C THR A 151 -2.30 8.34 0.29
N TYR A 152 -1.31 7.68 0.90
CA TYR A 152 -0.40 8.26 1.87
C TYR A 152 0.96 8.52 1.22
N LEU A 153 1.44 9.75 1.35
CA LEU A 153 2.75 10.15 0.83
C LEU A 153 3.86 9.74 1.80
N PHE A 154 4.87 9.11 1.29
CA PHE A 154 6.11 8.79 2.00
C PHE A 154 7.23 9.73 1.54
N ALA A 155 7.88 10.47 2.44
CA ALA A 155 7.63 10.54 3.87
C ALA A 155 7.50 12.00 4.32
N VAL A 156 7.05 12.23 5.57
CA VAL A 156 7.00 13.61 6.11
C VAL A 156 8.40 14.21 6.22
N TYR A 157 9.35 13.44 6.75
CA TYR A 157 10.76 13.85 6.96
C TYR A 157 11.74 12.88 6.33
N ASP A 158 12.95 13.34 6.11
CA ASP A 158 14.08 12.47 5.77
C ASP A 158 14.42 11.53 6.92
N GLU A 159 14.91 10.34 6.56
CA GLU A 159 15.29 9.29 7.51
C GLU A 159 16.82 9.08 7.50
N ASP A 160 17.57 10.04 7.99
CA ASP A 160 19.04 10.12 7.91
C ASP A 160 19.77 8.90 8.51
N LEU A 161 19.16 8.24 9.48
CA LEU A 161 19.69 7.03 10.13
C LEU A 161 19.25 5.71 9.46
N LYS A 162 18.39 5.76 8.43
CA LYS A 162 17.94 4.56 7.71
C LYS A 162 19.11 3.90 7.00
N PRO A 163 19.31 2.57 7.14
CA PRO A 163 20.32 1.84 6.39
C PRO A 163 19.93 1.75 4.90
N GLY A 164 20.93 1.50 4.04
CA GLY A 164 20.70 1.28 2.61
C GLY A 164 21.20 2.42 1.73
N LYS A 165 20.58 2.55 0.56
CA LYS A 165 20.95 3.52 -0.46
C LYS A 165 20.70 4.97 0.00
N ALA A 166 21.38 5.93 -0.63
CA ALA A 166 21.22 7.34 -0.28
C ALA A 166 19.80 7.84 -0.53
N SER A 167 19.14 7.39 -1.61
CA SER A 167 17.75 7.71 -1.91
C SER A 167 16.78 7.31 -0.80
N GLU A 168 17.02 6.16 -0.12
CA GLU A 168 16.17 5.68 0.97
C GLU A 168 16.07 6.66 2.16
N LYS A 169 17.00 7.58 2.26
CA LYS A 169 17.07 8.60 3.32
C LYS A 169 16.41 9.94 2.93
N SER A 170 16.02 10.10 1.67
CA SER A 170 15.75 11.41 1.06
C SER A 170 14.34 11.54 0.48
N PHE A 171 13.34 10.93 1.11
CA PHE A 171 11.94 11.03 0.70
C PHE A 171 11.17 12.16 1.41
N GLY A 172 11.82 12.91 2.29
CA GLY A 172 11.18 13.91 3.13
C GLY A 172 10.55 15.07 2.36
N LEU A 173 9.24 15.27 2.57
CA LEU A 173 8.52 16.44 2.05
C LEU A 173 8.87 17.71 2.81
N PHE A 174 9.26 17.56 4.07
CA PHE A 174 9.60 18.67 4.97
C PHE A 174 10.95 18.42 5.66
N GLN A 175 11.61 19.50 5.98
CA GLN A 175 12.75 19.51 6.89
C GLN A 175 12.25 19.48 8.35
N THR A 176 13.11 19.14 9.28
CA THR A 176 12.80 19.12 10.73
C THR A 176 12.35 20.48 11.28
N THR A 177 12.64 21.57 10.55
CA THR A 177 12.16 22.93 10.81
C THR A 177 10.73 23.18 10.36
N LEU A 178 10.03 22.20 9.79
CA LEU A 178 8.73 22.28 9.15
C LEU A 178 8.70 23.13 7.86
N THR A 179 9.87 23.44 7.30
CA THR A 179 10.00 24.07 5.99
C THR A 179 9.88 22.99 4.91
N GLU A 180 9.12 23.23 3.84
CA GLU A 180 9.06 22.30 2.72
C GLU A 180 10.46 22.09 2.12
N THR A 181 10.83 20.84 1.85
CA THR A 181 12.05 20.47 1.13
C THR A 181 11.99 21.01 -0.31
N TYR A 182 10.80 21.03 -0.87
CA TYR A 182 10.43 21.64 -2.16
C TYR A 182 8.93 21.97 -2.12
N PRO A 183 8.43 22.92 -2.93
CA PRO A 183 7.00 23.24 -2.98
C PRO A 183 6.17 22.00 -3.34
N THR A 184 5.38 21.50 -2.41
CA THR A 184 4.57 20.28 -2.58
C THR A 184 3.16 20.58 -3.09
N GLY A 185 2.67 21.82 -2.92
CA GLY A 185 1.28 22.18 -3.14
C GLY A 185 0.31 21.66 -2.08
N LEU A 186 0.84 21.10 -0.98
CA LEU A 186 0.04 20.60 0.15
C LEU A 186 -0.24 21.69 1.18
N MET A 187 0.66 22.68 1.30
CA MET A 187 0.51 23.76 2.26
C MET A 187 -0.62 24.71 1.85
N ARG A 188 -1.45 25.09 2.82
CA ARG A 188 -2.41 26.17 2.62
C ARG A 188 -1.65 27.48 2.51
N ASN A 189 -1.66 28.10 1.34
CA ASN A 189 -1.21 29.48 1.21
C ASN A 189 -2.11 30.36 2.07
N GLY A 190 -1.52 31.09 3.02
CA GLY A 190 -2.23 31.84 4.05
C GLY A 190 -3.09 33.04 3.58
N THR A 191 -3.58 33.06 2.35
CA THR A 191 -4.36 34.16 1.76
C THR A 191 -5.56 33.73 0.90
N ALA A 192 -6.06 32.52 1.01
CA ALA A 192 -7.34 32.19 0.40
C ALA A 192 -8.22 31.51 1.46
N GLY A 193 -9.21 32.27 1.95
CA GLY A 193 -10.25 31.76 2.84
C GLY A 193 -11.07 30.66 2.19
N LEU A 194 -10.56 29.44 2.24
CA LEU A 194 -11.37 28.25 2.03
C LEU A 194 -12.03 27.95 3.38
N ALA A 195 -13.36 27.99 3.40
CA ALA A 195 -14.13 27.51 4.54
C ALA A 195 -13.59 26.13 4.96
N PRO A 196 -13.47 25.84 6.27
CA PRO A 196 -13.07 24.53 6.72
C PRO A 196 -14.00 23.50 6.08
N ALA A 197 -13.42 22.46 5.49
CA ALA A 197 -14.21 21.32 5.05
C ALA A 197 -15.08 20.87 6.22
N PRO A 198 -16.35 20.55 6.00
CA PRO A 198 -17.20 20.06 7.08
C PRO A 198 -16.48 18.88 7.73
N ALA A 199 -16.38 18.93 9.07
CA ALA A 199 -15.79 17.84 9.83
C ALA A 199 -16.47 16.55 9.39
N PRO A 200 -15.72 15.44 9.22
CA PRO A 200 -16.30 14.16 8.90
C PRO A 200 -17.35 13.88 9.96
N THR A 201 -18.61 13.72 9.54
CA THR A 201 -19.68 13.28 10.42
C THR A 201 -19.31 11.88 10.87
N VAL A 202 -18.77 11.78 12.08
CA VAL A 202 -18.56 10.50 12.73
C VAL A 202 -19.93 9.85 12.86
N ARG A 203 -20.22 8.92 11.96
CA ARG A 203 -21.39 8.07 12.10
C ARG A 203 -21.23 7.35 13.44
N PRO A 204 -22.20 7.42 14.36
CA PRO A 204 -22.09 6.71 15.62
C PRO A 204 -21.79 5.23 15.32
N ALA A 205 -20.73 4.70 15.91
CA ALA A 205 -20.43 3.28 15.81
C ALA A 205 -21.66 2.51 16.27
N SER A 206 -22.12 1.56 15.44
CA SER A 206 -23.16 0.64 15.85
C SER A 206 -22.72 -0.05 17.13
N PRO A 207 -23.60 -0.19 18.13
CA PRO A 207 -23.23 -0.88 19.37
C PRO A 207 -22.75 -2.30 19.02
N PRO A 208 -21.71 -2.80 19.71
CA PRO A 208 -21.23 -4.15 19.49
C PRO A 208 -22.39 -5.15 19.73
N PRO A 209 -22.45 -6.26 18.95
CA PRO A 209 -23.46 -7.27 19.16
C PRO A 209 -23.38 -7.80 20.60
N ALA A 210 -24.53 -7.91 21.25
CA ALA A 210 -24.63 -8.39 22.62
C ALA A 210 -23.97 -9.78 22.72
N ILE A 211 -23.01 -9.93 23.63
CA ILE A 211 -22.39 -11.21 23.96
C ILE A 211 -23.49 -12.10 24.54
N PRO A 212 -23.71 -13.32 24.01
CA PRO A 212 -24.65 -14.24 24.62
C PRO A 212 -24.22 -14.53 26.06
N GLN A 213 -25.10 -14.26 27.01
CA GLN A 213 -24.87 -14.64 28.40
C GLN A 213 -24.84 -16.18 28.49
N VAL A 214 -23.67 -16.71 28.85
CA VAL A 214 -23.52 -18.12 29.16
C VAL A 214 -24.13 -18.35 30.52
N THR A 215 -25.27 -19.04 30.56
CA THR A 215 -25.88 -19.55 31.81
C THR A 215 -24.91 -20.52 32.46
N PRO A 216 -24.66 -20.42 33.78
CA PRO A 216 -23.81 -21.38 34.46
C PRO A 216 -24.44 -22.78 34.45
N VAL A 217 -23.71 -23.73 33.85
CA VAL A 217 -24.09 -25.18 33.93
C VAL A 217 -23.67 -25.68 35.30
N GLN A 218 -24.62 -26.15 36.08
CA GLN A 218 -24.36 -26.85 37.35
C GLN A 218 -23.56 -28.15 37.09
N PRO A 219 -22.56 -28.48 37.90
CA PRO A 219 -21.80 -29.71 37.75
C PRO A 219 -22.61 -30.92 38.22
N GLN A 220 -22.78 -31.88 37.34
CA GLN A 220 -23.24 -33.23 37.73
C GLN A 220 -22.04 -34.04 38.25
N PRO A 221 -22.25 -34.89 39.27
CA PRO A 221 -21.19 -35.74 39.80
C PRO A 221 -20.89 -36.89 38.83
N SER A 222 -19.63 -37.01 38.39
CA SER A 222 -19.15 -38.11 37.57
C SER A 222 -18.59 -39.23 38.42
N ALA A 223 -19.02 -40.44 38.12
CA ALA A 223 -18.52 -41.68 38.73
C ALA A 223 -17.09 -41.98 38.27
N ALA A 224 -16.26 -42.43 39.19
CA ALA A 224 -14.87 -42.80 38.96
C ALA A 224 -14.75 -44.06 38.10
N SER A 225 -13.84 -44.04 37.15
CA SER A 225 -13.22 -45.26 36.61
C SER A 225 -11.72 -44.98 36.40
N ALA A 226 -10.91 -45.84 37.04
CA ALA A 226 -9.46 -45.79 37.01
C ALA A 226 -8.93 -46.44 35.72
N ALA A 227 -8.00 -45.77 35.05
CA ALA A 227 -7.10 -46.41 34.10
C ALA A 227 -5.75 -45.65 34.07
N THR A 228 -4.74 -46.42 34.32
CA THR A 228 -3.29 -46.14 34.38
C THR A 228 -2.75 -45.66 33.02
N ALA A 229 -1.95 -44.60 33.02
CA ALA A 229 -1.16 -44.18 31.84
C ALA A 229 0.32 -43.98 32.22
N PRO A 230 1.26 -44.35 31.33
CA PRO A 230 2.72 -44.21 31.57
C PRO A 230 3.23 -42.78 31.30
N PRO A 231 4.43 -42.45 31.78
CA PRO A 231 4.94 -41.09 31.78
C PRO A 231 5.41 -40.64 30.39
N ARG A 232 5.06 -39.38 29.99
CA ARG A 232 5.60 -38.72 28.80
C ARG A 232 6.62 -37.66 29.19
N HIS A 233 7.75 -37.75 28.53
CA HIS A 233 8.86 -36.82 28.60
C HIS A 233 8.42 -35.38 28.24
N VAL A 234 8.80 -34.44 29.11
CA VAL A 234 8.75 -33.01 28.86
C VAL A 234 9.85 -32.65 27.85
N ARG A 235 9.48 -32.14 26.69
CA ARG A 235 10.42 -31.45 25.78
C ARG A 235 10.18 -29.94 25.94
N SER A 236 11.31 -29.28 26.21
CA SER A 236 11.50 -27.84 26.31
C SER A 236 10.95 -27.08 25.09
N ALA A 237 10.26 -26.00 25.35
CA ALA A 237 9.84 -25.04 24.34
C ALA A 237 11.07 -24.34 23.73
N ALA A 238 11.26 -24.52 22.44
CA ALA A 238 12.22 -23.76 21.67
C ALA A 238 11.61 -22.41 21.26
N GLU A 239 12.41 -21.38 21.44
CA GLU A 239 12.13 -19.98 21.14
C GLU A 239 11.69 -19.78 19.68
N LEU A 240 10.58 -19.06 19.50
CA LEU A 240 10.17 -18.50 18.22
C LEU A 240 10.99 -17.25 17.90
N PRO A 241 11.57 -17.10 16.72
CA PRO A 241 12.24 -15.86 16.34
C PRO A 241 11.21 -14.75 16.11
N ARG A 242 11.31 -13.68 16.87
CA ARG A 242 10.64 -12.41 16.61
C ARG A 242 11.36 -11.69 15.48
N THR A 243 10.82 -11.75 14.28
CA THR A 243 11.08 -10.74 13.23
C THR A 243 9.82 -10.60 12.39
N ILE A 244 8.97 -9.66 12.77
CA ILE A 244 7.98 -9.11 11.87
C ILE A 244 8.72 -8.01 11.09
N SER A 245 9.34 -8.38 9.98
CA SER A 245 9.79 -7.42 8.97
C SER A 245 8.54 -6.91 8.24
N ALA A 246 8.38 -5.60 8.19
CA ALA A 246 7.38 -4.97 7.36
C ALA A 246 7.51 -5.47 5.92
N LEU A 247 6.44 -6.02 5.35
CA LEU A 247 6.39 -6.41 3.95
C LEU A 247 6.44 -5.13 3.11
N HIS A 248 7.60 -4.83 2.53
CA HIS A 248 7.70 -3.84 1.46
C HIS A 248 7.17 -4.49 0.17
N VAL A 249 6.05 -3.96 -0.31
CA VAL A 249 5.49 -4.36 -1.60
C VAL A 249 6.00 -3.37 -2.64
N SER A 250 7.10 -3.68 -3.29
CA SER A 250 7.54 -2.95 -4.47
C SER A 250 7.06 -3.72 -5.70
N ALA A 251 6.13 -3.15 -6.43
CA ALA A 251 5.74 -3.69 -7.73
C ALA A 251 6.71 -3.11 -8.77
N CYS A 252 7.64 -3.93 -9.26
CA CYS A 252 8.45 -3.59 -10.43
C CYS A 252 7.66 -3.91 -11.69
N PHE A 253 7.66 -2.97 -12.64
CA PHE A 253 7.14 -3.09 -14.01
C PHE A 253 8.30 -3.03 -15.00
#